data_b928415384b4204976cd77eae5df74bd
#
_entry.id   b928415384b4204976cd77eae5df74bd
#
_cell.length_a   1.000
_cell.length_b   1.000
_cell.length_c   1.000
_cell.angle_alpha   90.00
_cell.angle_beta   90.00
_cell.angle_gamma   90.00
#
_symmetry.space_group_name_H-M   'P 1'
#
loop_
_entity.id
_entity.type
_entity.pdbx_description
1 polymer ?
#
loop_
_entity_poly.entity_id
_entity_poly.type
_entity_poly.pdbx_seq_one_letter_code
_entity_poly.pdbx_strand_id
1 'polypeptide(L)'
;MSSTWTLPDDLTVPEPVDFFPAPGEKLPQHWSKCFGCGDDQPAGMAMSFRAGEGLEVTGRLEVSKKYQGGPGVIHGGILSTAFDEVQGVACMVLGVPVVTGHLEIDFARPIPLGSVLEFRARIEGTVRRKVYTTAEAFIVEGPAADPDVAVGTSRGLFLTITPEHFAKTQEFVDGVPTSPFGTSSM
;
A
#
# COMPACT_ATOMS: atom_id res chain seq x y z
N MET A 1 9.03 6.87 -20.13
CA MET A 1 7.95 6.25 -20.93
C MET A 1 6.70 7.11 -20.78
N SER A 2 5.86 7.24 -21.80
CA SER A 2 4.59 7.95 -21.67
C SER A 2 3.67 7.12 -20.79
N SER A 3 3.17 7.67 -19.68
CA SER A 3 2.16 7.00 -18.84
C SER A 3 0.89 6.81 -19.66
N THR A 4 0.30 5.61 -19.59
CA THR A 4 -1.01 5.32 -20.17
C THR A 4 -2.15 5.69 -19.23
N TRP A 5 -1.81 6.07 -17.99
CA TRP A 5 -2.75 6.40 -16.94
C TRP A 5 -2.84 7.92 -16.74
N THR A 6 -4.02 8.47 -16.93
CA THR A 6 -4.32 9.89 -16.71
C THR A 6 -5.46 10.02 -15.71
N LEU A 7 -5.38 11.06 -14.86
CA LEU A 7 -6.48 11.39 -13.96
C LEU A 7 -7.68 11.88 -14.76
N PRO A 8 -8.91 11.40 -14.48
CA PRO A 8 -10.12 11.94 -15.09
C PRO A 8 -10.38 13.39 -14.71
N ASP A 9 -10.99 14.16 -15.61
CA ASP A 9 -11.34 15.57 -15.35
C ASP A 9 -12.45 15.73 -14.30
N ASP A 10 -13.30 14.69 -14.12
CA ASP A 10 -14.40 14.65 -13.17
C ASP A 10 -14.03 14.03 -11.81
N LEU A 11 -12.74 14.04 -11.48
CA LEU A 11 -12.22 13.52 -10.22
C LEU A 11 -12.76 14.30 -9.02
N THR A 12 -13.25 13.59 -8.01
CA THR A 12 -13.69 14.17 -6.74
C THR A 12 -12.71 13.77 -5.63
N VAL A 13 -12.23 14.74 -4.86
CA VAL A 13 -11.39 14.48 -3.69
C VAL A 13 -12.30 14.09 -2.52
N PRO A 14 -12.20 12.87 -1.98
CA PRO A 14 -13.03 12.45 -0.86
C PRO A 14 -12.52 13.02 0.46
N GLU A 15 -13.37 13.02 1.49
CA GLU A 15 -12.96 13.28 2.86
C GLU A 15 -12.63 11.97 3.58
N PRO A 16 -11.66 11.96 4.51
CA PRO A 16 -11.42 10.84 5.39
C PRO A 16 -12.66 10.50 6.23
N VAL A 17 -12.87 9.22 6.51
CA VAL A 17 -13.94 8.83 7.46
C VAL A 17 -13.56 9.25 8.89
N ASP A 18 -14.55 9.60 9.70
CA ASP A 18 -14.36 10.16 11.06
C ASP A 18 -13.52 9.27 12.00
N PHE A 19 -13.54 7.96 11.77
CA PHE A 19 -12.81 6.99 12.61
C PHE A 19 -11.42 6.64 12.04
N PHE A 20 -10.96 7.27 10.97
CA PHE A 20 -9.59 7.08 10.48
C PHE A 20 -8.59 7.66 11.48
N PRO A 21 -7.48 6.96 11.79
CA PRO A 21 -6.49 7.43 12.75
C PRO A 21 -5.93 8.81 12.43
N ALA A 22 -5.59 9.55 13.47
CA ALA A 22 -5.00 10.89 13.33
C ALA A 22 -3.58 10.81 12.69
N PRO A 23 -3.11 11.89 12.05
CA PRO A 23 -1.78 11.96 11.46
C PRO A 23 -0.68 11.52 12.44
N GLY A 24 0.21 10.62 11.99
CA GLY A 24 1.28 10.03 12.78
C GLY A 24 0.87 8.76 13.56
N GLU A 25 -0.41 8.50 13.73
CA GLU A 25 -0.87 7.28 14.41
C GLU A 25 -0.67 6.04 13.53
N LYS A 26 -0.40 4.90 14.19
CA LYS A 26 -0.24 3.61 13.51
C LYS A 26 -1.59 3.13 12.97
N LEU A 27 -1.60 2.72 11.70
CA LEU A 27 -2.77 2.06 11.11
C LEU A 27 -2.85 0.60 11.55
N PRO A 28 -4.06 0.09 11.81
CA PRO A 28 -4.26 -1.33 12.07
C PRO A 28 -3.98 -2.15 10.82
N GLN A 29 -3.62 -3.41 11.01
CA GLN A 29 -3.56 -4.37 9.92
C GLN A 29 -4.99 -4.63 9.40
N HIS A 30 -5.14 -4.70 8.08
CA HIS A 30 -6.42 -5.07 7.51
C HIS A 30 -6.68 -6.58 7.59
N TRP A 31 -5.63 -7.42 7.63
CA TRP A 31 -5.71 -8.87 7.79
C TRP A 31 -4.38 -9.47 8.25
N SER A 32 -4.40 -10.26 9.33
CA SER A 32 -3.18 -10.84 9.93
C SER A 32 -2.40 -11.78 8.99
N LYS A 33 -3.05 -12.40 8.01
CA LYS A 33 -2.44 -13.29 7.01
C LYS A 33 -2.10 -12.59 5.68
N CYS A 34 -2.23 -11.26 5.61
CA CYS A 34 -1.84 -10.51 4.41
C CYS A 34 -0.34 -10.65 4.15
N PHE A 35 0.05 -10.90 2.90
CA PHE A 35 1.46 -11.00 2.52
C PHE A 35 2.21 -9.67 2.72
N GLY A 36 1.54 -8.52 2.50
CA GLY A 36 2.14 -7.21 2.65
C GLY A 36 2.35 -6.81 4.11
N CYS A 37 1.30 -6.85 4.94
CA CYS A 37 1.31 -6.26 6.28
C CYS A 37 1.02 -7.25 7.42
N GLY A 38 0.60 -8.50 7.13
CA GLY A 38 0.18 -9.44 8.15
C GLY A 38 1.31 -9.91 9.05
N ASP A 39 1.09 -9.93 10.36
CA ASP A 39 2.03 -10.43 11.38
C ASP A 39 1.98 -11.95 11.54
N ASP A 40 0.88 -12.60 11.13
CA ASP A 40 0.69 -14.06 11.09
C ASP A 40 1.01 -14.63 9.69
N GLN A 41 1.94 -13.99 8.96
CA GLN A 41 2.40 -14.42 7.63
C GLN A 41 3.93 -14.51 7.59
N PRO A 42 4.53 -15.66 7.95
CA PRO A 42 5.99 -15.79 8.08
C PRO A 42 6.78 -15.44 6.81
N ALA A 43 6.20 -15.70 5.64
CA ALA A 43 6.80 -15.37 4.35
C ALA A 43 6.56 -13.91 3.94
N GLY A 44 5.69 -13.19 4.66
CA GLY A 44 5.24 -11.85 4.32
C GLY A 44 6.29 -10.76 4.50
N MET A 45 5.91 -9.55 4.10
CA MET A 45 6.79 -8.39 4.15
C MET A 45 6.75 -7.67 5.51
N ALA A 46 5.71 -7.89 6.31
CA ALA A 46 5.51 -7.27 7.62
C ALA A 46 5.62 -5.73 7.57
N MET A 47 5.08 -5.12 6.53
CA MET A 47 5.06 -3.65 6.40
C MET A 47 4.24 -3.02 7.52
N SER A 48 4.67 -1.87 7.98
CA SER A 48 3.95 -1.06 8.96
C SER A 48 3.51 0.26 8.35
N PHE A 49 2.37 0.78 8.79
CA PHE A 49 1.77 1.99 8.21
C PHE A 49 1.38 3.00 9.28
N ARG A 50 1.40 4.27 8.89
CA ARG A 50 0.91 5.39 9.70
C ARG A 50 0.02 6.29 8.84
N ALA A 51 -0.99 6.87 9.47
CA ALA A 51 -1.77 7.95 8.86
C ALA A 51 -0.88 9.16 8.61
N GLY A 52 -1.02 9.77 7.45
CA GLY A 52 -0.47 11.07 7.11
C GLY A 52 -1.53 12.17 7.24
N GLU A 53 -1.26 13.32 6.66
CA GLU A 53 -2.23 14.42 6.59
C GLU A 53 -3.29 14.13 5.51
N GLY A 54 -4.56 14.37 5.84
CA GLY A 54 -5.67 14.22 4.89
C GLY A 54 -5.79 12.80 4.33
N LEU A 55 -5.48 12.64 3.06
CA LEU A 55 -5.60 11.37 2.32
C LEU A 55 -4.26 10.63 2.17
N GLU A 56 -3.27 10.98 2.98
CA GLU A 56 -1.93 10.40 2.90
C GLU A 56 -1.74 9.25 3.89
N VAL A 57 -0.88 8.30 3.50
CA VAL A 57 -0.41 7.19 4.33
C VAL A 57 1.08 7.01 4.09
N THR A 58 1.84 6.77 5.15
CA THR A 58 3.23 6.33 5.06
C THR A 58 3.34 4.85 5.37
N GLY A 59 4.15 4.14 4.58
CA GLY A 59 4.49 2.73 4.76
C GLY A 59 5.98 2.55 5.01
N ARG A 60 6.37 1.53 5.78
CA ARG A 60 7.77 1.20 6.04
C ARG A 60 8.06 -0.27 5.77
N LEU A 61 9.18 -0.53 5.08
CA LEU A 61 9.66 -1.87 4.75
C LEU A 61 11.16 -2.00 5.01
N GLU A 62 11.57 -3.01 5.78
CA GLU A 62 12.97 -3.40 5.92
C GLU A 62 13.36 -4.37 4.80
N VAL A 63 14.34 -4.00 3.98
CA VAL A 63 14.77 -4.79 2.81
C VAL A 63 15.71 -5.91 3.26
N SER A 64 15.13 -7.03 3.65
CA SER A 64 15.85 -8.20 4.13
C SER A 64 16.37 -9.09 2.98
N LYS A 65 17.29 -10.02 3.31
CA LYS A 65 17.86 -10.98 2.34
C LYS A 65 16.82 -11.87 1.66
N LYS A 66 15.68 -12.14 2.30
CA LYS A 66 14.58 -12.93 1.72
C LYS A 66 13.92 -12.25 0.51
N TYR A 67 14.14 -10.96 0.32
CA TYR A 67 13.60 -10.17 -0.78
C TYR A 67 14.57 -9.99 -1.95
N GLN A 68 15.72 -10.67 -1.93
CA GLN A 68 16.73 -10.52 -2.97
C GLN A 68 16.22 -10.98 -4.33
N GLY A 69 16.43 -10.13 -5.35
CA GLY A 69 16.31 -10.45 -6.77
C GLY A 69 17.68 -10.64 -7.41
N GLY A 70 18.28 -9.57 -7.92
CA GLY A 70 19.69 -9.57 -8.35
C GLY A 70 20.66 -9.57 -7.16
N PRO A 71 21.97 -9.80 -7.40
CA PRO A 71 22.97 -9.82 -6.33
C PRO A 71 22.98 -8.52 -5.51
N GLY A 72 22.63 -8.62 -4.22
CA GLY A 72 22.69 -7.51 -3.28
C GLY A 72 21.55 -6.48 -3.35
N VAL A 73 20.55 -6.68 -4.20
CA VAL A 73 19.42 -5.75 -4.37
C VAL A 73 18.06 -6.44 -4.22
N ILE A 74 17.03 -5.64 -3.86
CA ILE A 74 15.65 -6.12 -3.78
C ILE A 74 15.13 -6.62 -5.13
N HIS A 75 14.23 -7.60 -5.10
CA HIS A 75 13.50 -8.03 -6.29
C HIS A 75 12.43 -7.00 -6.67
N GLY A 76 12.34 -6.63 -7.96
CA GLY A 76 11.35 -5.67 -8.45
C GLY A 76 9.90 -6.08 -8.13
N GLY A 77 9.57 -7.36 -8.18
CA GLY A 77 8.24 -7.86 -7.79
C GLY A 77 7.91 -7.62 -6.31
N ILE A 78 8.90 -7.69 -5.41
CA ILE A 78 8.69 -7.34 -3.98
C ILE A 78 8.42 -5.84 -3.84
N LEU A 79 9.18 -5.01 -4.55
CA LEU A 79 8.93 -3.56 -4.55
C LEU A 79 7.55 -3.22 -5.14
N SER A 80 7.14 -3.93 -6.20
CA SER A 80 5.78 -3.79 -6.77
C SER A 80 4.69 -4.16 -5.77
N THR A 81 4.87 -5.26 -5.02
CA THR A 81 3.95 -5.67 -3.96
C THR A 81 3.89 -4.62 -2.84
N ALA A 82 5.01 -4.01 -2.47
CA ALA A 82 5.03 -2.95 -1.47
C ALA A 82 4.28 -1.69 -1.93
N PHE A 83 4.40 -1.33 -3.21
CA PHE A 83 3.61 -0.24 -3.80
C PHE A 83 2.11 -0.56 -3.84
N ASP A 84 1.73 -1.77 -4.20
CA ASP A 84 0.34 -2.23 -4.18
C ASP A 84 -0.24 -2.14 -2.76
N GLU A 85 0.49 -2.66 -1.79
CA GLU A 85 0.07 -2.70 -0.39
C GLU A 85 -0.12 -1.29 0.19
N VAL A 86 0.85 -0.38 0.05
CA VAL A 86 0.74 0.97 0.63
C VAL A 86 -0.40 1.77 0.01
N GLN A 87 -0.65 1.63 -1.30
CA GLN A 87 -1.74 2.30 -1.98
C GLN A 87 -3.11 1.69 -1.61
N GLY A 88 -3.18 0.36 -1.45
CA GLY A 88 -4.35 -0.32 -0.92
C GLY A 88 -4.68 0.13 0.50
N VAL A 89 -3.65 0.26 1.36
CA VAL A 89 -3.80 0.78 2.73
C VAL A 89 -4.22 2.25 2.73
N ALA A 90 -3.71 3.08 1.80
CA ALA A 90 -4.18 4.45 1.67
C ALA A 90 -5.70 4.52 1.39
N CYS A 91 -6.25 3.57 0.65
CA CYS A 91 -7.69 3.52 0.40
C CYS A 91 -8.53 3.22 1.67
N MET A 92 -7.93 2.74 2.77
CA MET A 92 -8.65 2.53 4.04
C MET A 92 -9.23 3.83 4.60
N VAL A 93 -8.67 4.98 4.24
CA VAL A 93 -9.19 6.31 4.59
C VAL A 93 -10.65 6.51 4.16
N LEU A 94 -11.11 5.75 3.16
CA LEU A 94 -12.49 5.77 2.66
C LEU A 94 -13.46 4.89 3.46
N GLY A 95 -12.97 4.07 4.40
CA GLY A 95 -13.79 3.15 5.20
C GLY A 95 -14.45 2.02 4.42
N VAL A 96 -14.03 1.77 3.17
CA VAL A 96 -14.59 0.72 2.31
C VAL A 96 -13.48 -0.17 1.76
N PRO A 97 -13.73 -1.48 1.57
CA PRO A 97 -12.75 -2.37 0.98
C PRO A 97 -12.55 -2.08 -0.50
N VAL A 98 -11.31 -2.30 -0.96
CA VAL A 98 -10.91 -2.12 -2.35
C VAL A 98 -10.19 -3.35 -2.88
N VAL A 99 -10.13 -3.46 -4.21
CA VAL A 99 -9.26 -4.39 -4.92
C VAL A 99 -8.46 -3.63 -5.97
N THR A 100 -7.24 -4.07 -6.23
CA THR A 100 -6.36 -3.49 -7.24
C THR A 100 -6.91 -3.78 -8.62
N GLY A 101 -7.13 -2.74 -9.41
CA GLY A 101 -7.58 -2.83 -10.80
C GLY A 101 -6.46 -2.59 -11.81
N HIS A 102 -5.52 -1.71 -11.48
CA HIS A 102 -4.36 -1.38 -12.32
C HIS A 102 -3.24 -0.79 -11.48
N LEU A 103 -1.99 -1.07 -11.85
CA LEU A 103 -0.81 -0.55 -11.20
C LEU A 103 0.27 -0.27 -12.24
N GLU A 104 0.77 0.97 -12.27
CA GLU A 104 1.97 1.37 -13.03
C GLU A 104 3.09 1.67 -12.05
N ILE A 105 4.30 1.18 -12.32
CA ILE A 105 5.46 1.39 -11.45
C ILE A 105 6.67 1.75 -12.30
N ASP A 106 7.34 2.83 -11.91
CA ASP A 106 8.64 3.23 -12.44
C ASP A 106 9.74 2.93 -11.40
N PHE A 107 10.72 2.12 -11.79
CA PHE A 107 11.87 1.77 -10.98
C PHE A 107 13.03 2.71 -11.33
N ALA A 108 13.32 3.66 -10.45
CA ALA A 108 14.31 4.70 -10.74
C ALA A 108 15.75 4.25 -10.41
N ARG A 109 15.93 3.53 -9.30
CA ARG A 109 17.26 3.14 -8.80
C ARG A 109 17.24 1.76 -8.13
N PRO A 110 18.36 1.00 -8.17
CA PRO A 110 18.47 -0.25 -7.41
C PRO A 110 18.46 0.04 -5.90
N ILE A 111 17.83 -0.84 -5.14
CA ILE A 111 17.69 -0.73 -3.68
C ILE A 111 18.52 -1.83 -3.05
N PRO A 112 19.60 -1.49 -2.30
CA PRO A 112 20.45 -2.48 -1.64
C PRO A 112 19.71 -3.24 -0.52
N LEU A 113 20.11 -4.49 -0.29
CA LEU A 113 19.70 -5.23 0.90
C LEU A 113 20.20 -4.53 2.17
N GLY A 114 19.41 -4.55 3.22
CA GLY A 114 19.70 -3.86 4.49
C GLY A 114 19.27 -2.41 4.51
N SER A 115 18.69 -1.88 3.42
CA SER A 115 18.03 -0.57 3.41
C SER A 115 16.68 -0.64 4.11
N VAL A 116 16.22 0.50 4.59
CA VAL A 116 14.85 0.70 5.02
C VAL A 116 14.17 1.65 4.05
N LEU A 117 13.04 1.20 3.51
CA LEU A 117 12.20 2.00 2.62
C LEU A 117 11.09 2.68 3.41
N GLU A 118 10.86 3.95 3.10
CA GLU A 118 9.64 4.68 3.39
C GLU A 118 8.86 4.89 2.10
N PHE A 119 7.59 4.54 2.14
CA PHE A 119 6.63 4.81 1.07
C PHE A 119 5.72 5.94 1.51
N ARG A 120 5.42 6.86 0.59
CA ARG A 120 4.43 7.91 0.77
C ARG A 120 3.36 7.74 -0.27
N ALA A 121 2.17 7.37 0.16
CA ALA A 121 1.03 7.12 -0.72
C ALA A 121 -0.11 8.08 -0.40
N ARG A 122 -0.88 8.45 -1.42
CA ARG A 122 -2.08 9.27 -1.25
C ARG A 122 -3.16 8.92 -2.27
N ILE A 123 -4.39 9.23 -1.92
CA ILE A 123 -5.50 9.25 -2.86
C ILE A 123 -5.50 10.57 -3.61
N GLU A 124 -5.48 10.52 -4.94
CA GLU A 124 -5.65 11.70 -5.81
C GLU A 124 -7.13 12.08 -5.94
N GLY A 125 -8.01 11.10 -5.86
CA GLY A 125 -9.46 11.28 -5.91
C GLY A 125 -10.21 10.04 -6.37
N THR A 126 -11.52 10.19 -6.53
CA THR A 126 -12.44 9.12 -6.89
C THR A 126 -13.36 9.49 -8.05
N VAL A 127 -13.73 8.50 -8.86
CA VAL A 127 -14.82 8.60 -9.84
C VAL A 127 -15.66 7.34 -9.74
N ARG A 128 -16.90 7.45 -9.26
CA ARG A 128 -17.78 6.32 -8.98
C ARG A 128 -17.10 5.31 -8.04
N ARG A 129 -16.81 4.09 -8.52
CA ARG A 129 -16.14 3.02 -7.77
C ARG A 129 -14.60 3.05 -7.90
N LYS A 130 -14.06 3.93 -8.71
CA LYS A 130 -12.63 4.02 -9.00
C LYS A 130 -11.95 4.96 -8.02
N VAL A 131 -10.86 4.50 -7.40
CA VAL A 131 -9.99 5.27 -6.52
C VAL A 131 -8.64 5.38 -7.21
N TYR A 132 -8.18 6.60 -7.45
CA TYR A 132 -6.91 6.88 -8.08
C TYR A 132 -5.89 7.25 -7.00
N THR A 133 -4.74 6.60 -7.03
CA THR A 133 -3.69 6.74 -6.02
C THR A 133 -2.33 6.98 -6.65
N THR A 134 -1.44 7.63 -5.91
CA THR A 134 -0.01 7.72 -6.24
C THR A 134 0.81 7.30 -5.04
N ALA A 135 2.03 6.83 -5.29
CA ALA A 135 3.00 6.56 -4.23
C ALA A 135 4.44 6.77 -4.72
N GLU A 136 5.30 7.14 -3.78
CA GLU A 136 6.75 7.25 -3.96
C GLU A 136 7.45 6.42 -2.88
N ALA A 137 8.64 5.88 -3.21
CA ALA A 137 9.48 5.14 -2.28
C ALA A 137 10.84 5.81 -2.13
N PHE A 138 11.34 5.89 -0.89
CA PHE A 138 12.62 6.51 -0.53
C PHE A 138 13.43 5.55 0.33
N ILE A 139 14.77 5.57 0.22
CA ILE A 139 15.64 4.89 1.19
C ILE A 139 15.91 5.85 2.34
N VAL A 140 15.32 5.58 3.50
CA VAL A 140 15.45 6.47 4.67
C VAL A 140 16.55 6.04 5.64
N GLU A 141 16.96 4.76 5.61
CA GLU A 141 18.05 4.23 6.45
C GLU A 141 18.83 3.14 5.71
N GLY A 142 20.08 2.90 6.14
CA GLY A 142 20.93 1.83 5.63
C GLY A 142 21.74 2.22 4.38
N PRO A 143 22.18 1.24 3.59
CA PRO A 143 22.98 1.50 2.39
C PRO A 143 22.23 2.38 1.39
N ALA A 144 22.95 3.38 0.83
CA ALA A 144 22.42 4.35 -0.15
C ALA A 144 21.21 5.19 0.36
N ALA A 145 21.12 5.43 1.67
CA ALA A 145 20.06 6.27 2.25
C ALA A 145 20.10 7.69 1.64
N ASP A 146 18.95 8.11 1.14
CA ASP A 146 18.73 9.42 0.53
C ASP A 146 17.21 9.70 0.57
N PRO A 147 16.71 10.31 1.66
CA PRO A 147 15.27 10.50 1.87
C PRO A 147 14.63 11.55 0.96
N ASP A 148 15.45 12.29 0.19
CA ASP A 148 14.98 13.35 -0.69
C ASP A 148 14.84 12.89 -2.15
N VAL A 149 15.37 11.70 -2.51
CA VAL A 149 15.33 11.20 -3.88
C VAL A 149 14.60 9.88 -3.96
N ALA A 150 13.49 9.87 -4.67
CA ALA A 150 12.69 8.67 -4.87
C ALA A 150 13.47 7.57 -5.60
N VAL A 151 13.37 6.33 -5.13
CA VAL A 151 13.93 5.13 -5.77
C VAL A 151 12.93 4.44 -6.67
N GLY A 152 11.68 4.81 -6.59
CA GLY A 152 10.60 4.38 -7.46
C GLY A 152 9.33 5.17 -7.20
N THR A 153 8.45 5.18 -8.18
CA THR A 153 7.14 5.83 -8.12
C THR A 153 6.06 4.88 -8.62
N SER A 154 4.83 5.05 -8.18
CA SER A 154 3.72 4.23 -8.62
C SER A 154 2.42 5.04 -8.75
N ARG A 155 1.57 4.60 -9.67
CA ARG A 155 0.19 5.06 -9.86
C ARG A 155 -0.73 3.86 -9.81
N GLY A 156 -1.78 3.94 -9.00
CA GLY A 156 -2.73 2.87 -8.77
C GLY A 156 -4.16 3.26 -9.13
N LEU A 157 -4.90 2.31 -9.65
CA LEU A 157 -6.35 2.35 -9.78
C LEU A 157 -6.92 1.21 -8.95
N PHE A 158 -7.64 1.57 -7.91
CA PHE A 158 -8.36 0.63 -7.05
C PHE A 158 -9.86 0.73 -7.32
N LEU A 159 -10.57 -0.37 -7.06
CA LEU A 159 -12.02 -0.45 -7.21
C LEU A 159 -12.65 -0.74 -5.86
N THR A 160 -13.55 0.14 -5.41
CA THR A 160 -14.35 -0.15 -4.22
C THR A 160 -15.24 -1.36 -4.47
N ILE A 161 -15.32 -2.24 -3.47
CA ILE A 161 -16.11 -3.46 -3.52
C ILE A 161 -17.04 -3.53 -2.32
N THR A 162 -18.02 -4.40 -2.38
CA THR A 162 -18.88 -4.73 -1.24
C THR A 162 -18.32 -5.94 -0.51
N PRO A 163 -18.66 -6.16 0.78
CA PRO A 163 -18.22 -7.34 1.53
C PRO A 163 -18.54 -8.67 0.85
N GLU A 164 -19.64 -8.74 0.09
CA GLU A 164 -20.05 -9.94 -0.64
C GLU A 164 -19.09 -10.31 -1.78
N HIS A 165 -18.22 -9.40 -2.19
CA HIS A 165 -17.21 -9.68 -3.24
C HIS A 165 -16.34 -10.90 -2.89
N PHE A 166 -15.97 -11.03 -1.60
CA PHE A 166 -15.16 -12.14 -1.12
C PHE A 166 -15.99 -13.35 -0.66
N ALA A 167 -17.33 -13.27 -0.64
CA ALA A 167 -18.16 -14.36 -0.14
C ALA A 167 -17.91 -15.71 -0.87
N LYS A 168 -17.65 -15.66 -2.18
CA LYS A 168 -17.34 -16.86 -2.97
C LYS A 168 -15.94 -17.45 -2.69
N THR A 169 -15.03 -16.67 -2.14
CA THR A 169 -13.66 -17.11 -1.81
C THR A 169 -13.52 -17.47 -0.34
N GLN A 170 -14.49 -17.12 0.49
CA GLN A 170 -14.51 -17.47 1.93
C GLN A 170 -14.54 -18.98 2.19
N GLU A 171 -15.06 -19.78 1.26
CA GLU A 171 -15.03 -21.23 1.33
C GLU A 171 -13.59 -21.82 1.36
N PHE A 172 -12.61 -21.03 0.92
CA PHE A 172 -11.20 -21.47 0.83
C PHE A 172 -10.32 -20.94 1.95
N VAL A 173 -10.81 -20.02 2.80
CA VAL A 173 -9.99 -19.34 3.81
C VAL A 173 -10.80 -19.08 5.09
N ASP A 174 -10.40 -19.74 6.18
CA ASP A 174 -10.89 -19.41 7.51
C ASP A 174 -10.42 -18.00 7.93
N GLY A 175 -11.34 -17.18 8.47
CA GLY A 175 -11.00 -15.93 9.14
C GLY A 175 -10.87 -14.71 8.24
N VAL A 176 -11.60 -14.62 7.13
CA VAL A 176 -11.68 -13.37 6.34
C VAL A 176 -12.35 -12.26 7.16
N PRO A 177 -11.71 -11.09 7.34
CA PRO A 177 -12.29 -9.99 8.09
C PRO A 177 -13.57 -9.46 7.44
N THR A 178 -14.56 -9.15 8.24
CA THR A 178 -15.79 -8.49 7.77
C THR A 178 -15.67 -6.97 7.72
N SER A 179 -14.56 -6.42 8.22
CA SER A 179 -14.26 -4.99 8.27
C SER A 179 -12.92 -4.69 7.60
N PRO A 180 -12.80 -3.60 6.84
CA PRO A 180 -11.53 -3.17 6.24
C PRO A 180 -10.46 -2.79 7.28
N PHE A 181 -10.86 -2.60 8.55
CA PHE A 181 -9.95 -2.25 9.65
C PHE A 181 -9.59 -3.44 10.56
N GLY A 182 -9.92 -4.67 10.15
CA GLY A 182 -9.76 -5.86 10.99
C GLY A 182 -10.76 -5.90 12.16
N THR A 183 -10.88 -7.05 12.81
CA THR A 183 -11.55 -7.16 14.10
C THR A 183 -10.52 -6.83 15.18
N SER A 184 -10.41 -5.56 15.60
CA SER A 184 -9.83 -5.27 16.91
C SER A 184 -10.79 -5.83 17.93
N SER A 185 -10.43 -6.93 18.58
CA SER A 185 -11.03 -7.31 19.84
C SER A 185 -10.84 -6.14 20.81
N MET A 186 -11.96 -5.55 21.24
CA MET A 186 -12.01 -4.73 22.44
C MET A 186 -11.65 -5.59 23.66
#